data_92d6bf1a96c2c6d5f1301fc5f0604ebe
#
_entry.id   92d6bf1a96c2c6d5f1301fc5f0604ebe
#
_cell.length_a   1.000
_cell.length_b   1.000
_cell.length_c   1.000
_cell.angle_alpha   90.00
_cell.angle_beta   90.00
_cell.angle_gamma   90.00
#
_symmetry.space_group_name_H-M   'P 1'
#
loop_
_entity.id
_entity.type
_entity.pdbx_description
1 polymer ?
#
loop_
_entity_poly.entity_id
_entity_poly.type
_entity_poly.pdbx_seq_one_letter_code
_entity_poly.pdbx_strand_id
1 'polypeptide(L)'
;MTFSYSLLAQSVQWHDQHKVKRKETIFGIAKEYGVTIPQLIEANPLMKQAGYELKKGDLIFVPYSKEGDFQADGSIKGKVDKKAAAKAATNQVAAKAVNAIRVGVMLPLHNQDGDGKRMVEYYRGILLALNQLKSEGITTDVHAWNVPKGADIRTTLLEPNASKLDVIFGPLYSEQVKPLADFCRTYDIKLVIPFSITATDVETNPNVFQVYQTDASLTNKAIAAFLERFQKTHHPIFVNCKDATSQVGDFTTTLRRQLDLQKIKYNLTSSKSSDADFSKHFESTRPNVVVINSEKSPQLNEVFAKLNQLKKARPGVAISLFGYNQWFVYQDYDLDQFFKYNTYIPSTYYYNKAADKTKELEAKYTEQYGEPMSKQFIPRMAITGYDQAQFFVRGLKAHGKDFKGSAAEVKYRPLQTRYDFVRVGQGGYINDNFQLVHFKTDQTMENLVY
;
A
#
# COMPACT_ATOMS: atom_id res chain seq x y z
N MET A 1 -44.26 14.74 7.53
CA MET A 1 -43.29 14.58 8.64
C MET A 1 -42.20 13.63 8.19
N THR A 2 -41.10 14.18 7.71
CA THR A 2 -39.92 13.42 7.26
C THR A 2 -38.98 13.25 8.48
N PHE A 3 -38.87 12.02 8.98
CA PHE A 3 -37.89 11.69 10.01
C PHE A 3 -36.52 11.57 9.38
N SER A 4 -35.70 12.59 9.58
CA SER A 4 -34.27 12.52 9.31
C SER A 4 -33.62 11.62 10.35
N TYR A 5 -33.24 10.40 9.96
CA TYR A 5 -32.34 9.57 10.76
C TYR A 5 -30.93 10.13 10.61
N SER A 6 -30.49 10.88 11.61
CA SER A 6 -29.07 11.18 11.80
C SER A 6 -28.35 9.86 12.10
N LEU A 7 -27.68 9.29 11.10
CA LEU A 7 -26.68 8.24 11.34
C LEU A 7 -25.52 8.90 12.09
N LEU A 8 -25.53 8.79 13.41
CA LEU A 8 -24.33 8.99 14.22
C LEU A 8 -23.34 7.91 13.82
N ALA A 9 -22.34 8.26 13.05
CA ALA A 9 -21.19 7.41 12.80
C ALA A 9 -20.46 7.23 14.15
N GLN A 10 -20.75 6.14 14.84
CA GLN A 10 -19.98 5.74 16.01
C GLN A 10 -18.60 5.32 15.50
N SER A 11 -17.57 6.08 15.87
CA SER A 11 -16.18 5.68 15.70
C SER A 11 -15.93 4.49 16.63
N VAL A 12 -15.95 3.29 16.10
CA VAL A 12 -15.64 2.07 16.86
C VAL A 12 -14.14 1.86 16.79
N GLN A 13 -13.49 1.93 17.95
CA GLN A 13 -12.08 1.61 18.12
C GLN A 13 -11.93 0.11 18.37
N TRP A 14 -11.05 -0.59 17.63
CA TRP A 14 -10.78 -2.01 17.83
C TRP A 14 -9.30 -2.33 17.82
N HIS A 15 -8.97 -3.37 18.56
CA HIS A 15 -7.60 -3.88 18.73
C HIS A 15 -7.23 -4.87 17.62
N ASP A 16 -8.16 -5.74 17.21
CA ASP A 16 -7.90 -6.82 16.25
C ASP A 16 -9.17 -7.16 15.46
N GLN A 17 -9.02 -8.03 14.46
CA GLN A 17 -10.11 -8.64 13.70
C GLN A 17 -10.02 -10.17 13.80
N HIS A 18 -11.07 -10.79 14.33
CA HIS A 18 -11.19 -12.23 14.45
C HIS A 18 -12.09 -12.81 13.35
N LYS A 19 -11.59 -13.78 12.59
CA LYS A 19 -12.42 -14.55 11.66
C LYS A 19 -12.97 -15.78 12.35
N VAL A 20 -14.29 -15.83 12.44
CA VAL A 20 -15.02 -16.90 13.14
C VAL A 20 -14.73 -18.27 12.54
N LYS A 21 -14.24 -19.19 13.36
CA LYS A 21 -13.98 -20.60 13.01
C LYS A 21 -15.23 -21.44 13.25
N ARG A 22 -15.20 -22.68 12.81
CA ARG A 22 -16.31 -23.62 13.00
C ARG A 22 -16.52 -23.90 14.50
N LYS A 23 -17.77 -23.77 14.99
CA LYS A 23 -18.19 -23.97 16.39
C LYS A 23 -17.68 -22.90 17.38
N GLU A 24 -17.13 -21.80 16.96
CA GLU A 24 -16.86 -20.69 17.86
C GLU A 24 -18.15 -19.98 18.27
N THR A 25 -18.12 -19.42 19.46
CA THR A 25 -19.24 -18.66 20.02
C THR A 25 -18.78 -17.25 20.36
N ILE A 26 -19.71 -16.29 20.40
CA ILE A 26 -19.43 -14.91 20.85
C ILE A 26 -18.73 -14.92 22.22
N PHE A 27 -19.15 -15.80 23.12
CA PHE A 27 -18.51 -15.96 24.44
C PHE A 27 -17.06 -16.46 24.33
N GLY A 28 -16.80 -17.45 23.47
CA GLY A 28 -15.46 -17.99 23.23
C GLY A 28 -14.50 -16.92 22.70
N ILE A 29 -14.96 -16.15 21.70
CA ILE A 29 -14.18 -15.05 21.11
C ILE A 29 -13.93 -13.94 22.15
N ALA A 30 -14.96 -13.52 22.88
CA ALA A 30 -14.81 -12.53 23.94
C ALA A 30 -13.78 -12.95 25.01
N LYS A 31 -13.81 -14.23 25.42
CA LYS A 31 -12.87 -14.81 26.36
C LYS A 31 -11.45 -14.88 25.83
N GLU A 32 -11.26 -15.27 24.57
CA GLU A 32 -9.95 -15.36 23.91
C GLU A 32 -9.22 -14.00 23.89
N TYR A 33 -9.98 -12.94 23.67
CA TYR A 33 -9.41 -11.58 23.56
C TYR A 33 -9.52 -10.76 24.88
N GLY A 34 -10.04 -11.34 25.94
CA GLY A 34 -10.17 -10.65 27.23
C GLY A 34 -11.12 -9.45 27.21
N VAL A 35 -12.14 -9.50 26.36
CA VAL A 35 -13.18 -8.47 26.25
C VAL A 35 -14.53 -9.00 26.73
N THR A 36 -15.45 -8.12 27.11
CA THR A 36 -16.81 -8.53 27.47
C THR A 36 -17.68 -8.72 26.24
N ILE A 37 -18.71 -9.58 26.31
CA ILE A 37 -19.69 -9.73 25.22
C ILE A 37 -20.33 -8.40 24.83
N PRO A 38 -20.77 -7.53 25.77
CA PRO A 38 -21.27 -6.20 25.41
C PRO A 38 -20.27 -5.34 24.64
N GLN A 39 -18.98 -5.34 25.02
CA GLN A 39 -17.93 -4.63 24.30
C GLN A 39 -17.75 -5.18 22.88
N LEU A 40 -17.79 -6.52 22.71
CA LEU A 40 -17.68 -7.16 21.40
C LEU A 40 -18.88 -6.81 20.52
N ILE A 41 -20.10 -6.82 21.07
CA ILE A 41 -21.34 -6.44 20.37
C ILE A 41 -21.33 -4.94 20.01
N GLU A 42 -20.81 -4.08 20.88
CA GLU A 42 -20.69 -2.65 20.62
C GLU A 42 -19.75 -2.36 19.46
N ALA A 43 -18.62 -3.09 19.41
CA ALA A 43 -17.66 -3.01 18.30
C ALA A 43 -18.18 -3.59 16.98
N ASN A 44 -19.25 -4.38 17.02
CA ASN A 44 -19.84 -5.07 15.88
C ASN A 44 -21.34 -4.77 15.74
N PRO A 45 -21.76 -3.61 15.21
CA PRO A 45 -23.16 -3.19 15.16
C PRO A 45 -24.13 -4.19 14.52
N LEU A 46 -23.67 -5.03 13.61
CA LEU A 46 -24.46 -6.09 13.01
C LEU A 46 -24.96 -7.12 14.03
N MET A 47 -24.20 -7.34 15.12
CA MET A 47 -24.61 -8.24 16.21
C MET A 47 -25.79 -7.72 17.03
N LYS A 48 -26.15 -6.44 16.89
CA LYS A 48 -27.33 -5.84 17.58
C LYS A 48 -28.63 -6.10 16.84
N GLN A 49 -28.57 -6.63 15.62
CA GLN A 49 -29.78 -6.93 14.84
C GLN A 49 -30.50 -8.14 15.42
N ALA A 50 -31.84 -8.05 15.51
CA ALA A 50 -32.66 -9.16 15.94
C ALA A 50 -32.48 -10.35 14.99
N GLY A 51 -32.18 -11.53 15.55
CA GLY A 51 -31.92 -12.75 14.77
C GLY A 51 -30.49 -12.89 14.23
N TYR A 52 -29.53 -12.06 14.64
CA TYR A 52 -28.14 -12.24 14.28
C TYR A 52 -27.61 -13.59 14.82
N GLU A 53 -27.08 -14.40 13.93
CA GLU A 53 -26.37 -15.64 14.25
C GLU A 53 -24.91 -15.55 13.77
N LEU A 54 -23.98 -15.87 14.67
CA LEU A 54 -22.55 -15.93 14.35
C LEU A 54 -22.28 -17.09 13.38
N LYS A 55 -21.74 -16.81 12.21
CA LYS A 55 -21.45 -17.80 11.17
C LYS A 55 -19.97 -17.97 10.95
N LYS A 56 -19.54 -19.19 10.61
CA LYS A 56 -18.17 -19.46 10.20
C LYS A 56 -17.79 -18.52 9.03
N GLY A 57 -16.69 -17.80 9.20
CA GLY A 57 -16.18 -16.85 8.22
C GLY A 57 -16.54 -15.40 8.49
N ASP A 58 -17.45 -15.11 9.45
CA ASP A 58 -17.73 -13.74 9.87
C ASP A 58 -16.46 -13.10 10.42
N LEU A 59 -16.30 -11.80 10.14
CA LEU A 59 -15.20 -10.99 10.69
C LEU A 59 -15.74 -10.20 11.86
N ILE A 60 -15.18 -10.45 13.02
CA ILE A 60 -15.53 -9.80 14.29
C ILE A 60 -14.44 -8.81 14.65
N PHE A 61 -14.82 -7.56 14.80
CA PHE A 61 -13.92 -6.52 15.31
C PHE A 61 -13.80 -6.64 16.83
N VAL A 62 -12.56 -6.78 17.29
CA VAL A 62 -12.25 -6.96 18.71
C VAL A 62 -11.83 -5.62 19.30
N PRO A 63 -12.59 -5.03 20.24
CA PRO A 63 -12.22 -3.78 20.88
C PRO A 63 -11.05 -3.95 21.85
N TYR A 64 -10.45 -2.84 22.28
CA TYR A 64 -9.50 -2.88 23.40
C TYR A 64 -10.19 -3.37 24.67
N SER A 65 -9.54 -4.29 25.39
CA SER A 65 -10.01 -4.68 26.72
C SER A 65 -9.90 -3.47 27.66
N LYS A 66 -11.00 -3.12 28.31
CA LYS A 66 -10.95 -2.17 29.42
C LYS A 66 -10.40 -2.93 30.62
N GLU A 67 -9.21 -2.52 31.13
CA GLU A 67 -8.61 -3.15 32.31
C GLU A 67 -9.63 -3.22 33.44
N GLY A 68 -9.91 -4.41 33.95
CA GLY A 68 -10.61 -4.63 35.18
C GLY A 68 -11.66 -5.74 35.25
N ASP A 69 -12.07 -6.33 34.14
CA ASP A 69 -13.32 -7.10 34.12
C ASP A 69 -13.22 -8.63 34.22
N PHE A 70 -12.03 -9.27 34.07
CA PHE A 70 -11.92 -10.72 34.11
C PHE A 70 -10.79 -11.29 34.97
N GLN A 71 -11.06 -12.44 35.64
CA GLN A 71 -10.06 -13.34 36.19
C GLN A 71 -9.67 -14.41 35.15
N ALA A 72 -8.52 -15.04 35.33
CA ALA A 72 -7.99 -16.09 34.43
C ALA A 72 -8.92 -17.32 34.29
N ASP A 73 -9.89 -17.49 35.17
CA ASP A 73 -10.91 -18.56 35.17
C ASP A 73 -12.23 -18.17 34.47
N GLY A 74 -12.31 -16.91 33.96
CA GLY A 74 -13.48 -16.39 33.24
C GLY A 74 -14.57 -15.81 34.12
N SER A 75 -14.33 -15.59 35.42
CA SER A 75 -15.27 -14.95 36.36
C SER A 75 -15.02 -13.44 36.48
N ILE A 76 -16.08 -12.67 36.80
CA ILE A 76 -16.00 -11.22 37.06
C ILE A 76 -15.40 -10.98 38.45
N LYS A 77 -14.37 -10.13 38.57
CA LYS A 77 -13.75 -9.82 39.86
C LYS A 77 -14.71 -9.19 40.83
N GLY A 78 -15.02 -9.91 41.93
CA GLY A 78 -15.52 -9.33 43.15
C GLY A 78 -14.40 -8.58 43.90
N LYS A 79 -14.75 -7.54 44.66
CA LYS A 79 -13.85 -6.62 45.40
C LYS A 79 -12.70 -7.35 46.10
N VAL A 80 -11.45 -7.05 45.74
CA VAL A 80 -10.25 -7.37 46.53
C VAL A 80 -9.38 -6.12 46.70
N ASP A 81 -8.77 -5.99 47.85
CA ASP A 81 -8.05 -4.83 48.33
C ASP A 81 -7.04 -4.16 47.38
N LYS A 82 -7.34 -2.91 47.07
CA LYS A 82 -6.67 -2.08 46.03
C LYS A 82 -5.30 -1.51 46.41
N LYS A 83 -4.68 -1.79 47.55
CA LYS A 83 -3.50 -1.02 48.02
C LYS A 83 -2.13 -1.68 47.78
N ALA A 84 -2.00 -2.98 47.69
CA ALA A 84 -0.72 -3.66 47.56
C ALA A 84 -0.37 -4.07 46.12
N ALA A 85 -1.35 -4.52 45.32
CA ALA A 85 -1.17 -4.94 43.93
C ALA A 85 -1.04 -3.74 42.96
N ALA A 86 -1.70 -2.62 43.28
CA ALA A 86 -1.68 -1.40 42.47
C ALA A 86 -0.28 -0.74 42.41
N LYS A 87 0.55 -0.85 43.44
CA LYS A 87 1.88 -0.22 43.47
C LYS A 87 2.94 -0.92 42.65
N ALA A 88 2.83 -2.25 42.50
CA ALA A 88 3.78 -3.06 41.70
C ALA A 88 3.36 -3.07 40.19
N ALA A 89 2.05 -3.18 39.90
CA ALA A 89 1.52 -3.19 38.55
C ALA A 89 1.57 -1.79 37.91
N THR A 90 1.25 -0.72 38.66
CA THR A 90 1.26 0.66 38.16
C THR A 90 2.67 1.12 37.78
N ASN A 91 3.71 0.68 38.49
CA ASN A 91 5.09 1.04 38.13
C ASN A 91 5.62 0.27 36.91
N GLN A 92 5.16 -0.96 36.64
CA GLN A 92 5.57 -1.71 35.44
C GLN A 92 4.75 -1.33 34.20
N VAL A 93 3.46 -1.03 34.35
CA VAL A 93 2.60 -0.58 33.25
C VAL A 93 2.91 0.87 32.89
N ALA A 94 3.14 1.75 33.86
CA ALA A 94 3.57 3.13 33.62
C ALA A 94 4.97 3.19 32.97
N ALA A 95 5.91 2.35 33.38
CA ALA A 95 7.24 2.28 32.76
C ALA A 95 7.21 1.68 31.34
N LYS A 96 6.28 0.76 31.03
CA LYS A 96 6.04 0.28 29.66
C LYS A 96 5.33 1.28 28.77
N ALA A 97 4.42 2.08 29.31
CA ALA A 97 3.67 3.10 28.55
C ALA A 97 4.53 4.31 28.16
N VAL A 98 5.57 4.62 28.92
CA VAL A 98 6.45 5.81 28.67
C VAL A 98 7.30 5.66 27.41
N ASN A 99 7.50 4.45 26.88
CA ASN A 99 8.35 4.19 25.71
C ASN A 99 7.62 3.55 24.49
N ALA A 100 6.30 3.43 24.53
CA ALA A 100 5.52 2.87 23.44
C ALA A 100 5.28 3.92 22.35
N ILE A 101 5.47 3.55 21.08
CA ILE A 101 5.07 4.39 19.95
C ILE A 101 3.57 4.20 19.72
N ARG A 102 2.82 5.31 19.75
CA ARG A 102 1.36 5.33 19.63
C ARG A 102 0.98 5.50 18.16
N VAL A 103 0.37 4.45 17.61
CA VAL A 103 0.04 4.32 16.20
C VAL A 103 -1.47 4.47 16.00
N GLY A 104 -1.89 5.42 15.18
CA GLY A 104 -3.26 5.57 14.74
C GLY A 104 -3.48 5.01 13.34
N VAL A 105 -4.65 4.42 13.09
CA VAL A 105 -5.10 4.03 11.76
C VAL A 105 -6.50 4.61 11.54
N MET A 106 -6.64 5.53 10.58
CA MET A 106 -7.90 6.21 10.26
C MET A 106 -8.24 5.97 8.79
N LEU A 107 -8.90 4.84 8.52
CA LEU A 107 -9.19 4.32 7.18
C LEU A 107 -10.60 3.70 7.14
N PRO A 108 -11.21 3.49 5.96
CA PRO A 108 -12.47 2.75 5.85
C PRO A 108 -12.23 1.26 6.14
N LEU A 109 -12.37 0.88 7.41
CA LEU A 109 -12.08 -0.47 7.89
C LEU A 109 -13.39 -1.28 7.99
N HIS A 110 -13.91 -1.73 6.83
CA HIS A 110 -15.16 -2.51 6.72
C HIS A 110 -15.13 -3.46 5.52
N ASN A 111 -16.08 -4.40 5.44
CA ASN A 111 -16.16 -5.40 4.37
C ASN A 111 -17.27 -5.12 3.33
N GLN A 112 -17.87 -3.93 3.34
CA GLN A 112 -19.04 -3.61 2.53
C GLN A 112 -18.69 -3.37 1.05
N ASP A 113 -17.52 -2.78 0.78
CA ASP A 113 -17.07 -2.43 -0.57
C ASP A 113 -15.58 -2.77 -0.80
N GLY A 114 -15.10 -2.46 -1.99
CA GLY A 114 -13.72 -2.72 -2.38
C GLY A 114 -12.70 -1.88 -1.60
N ASP A 115 -13.05 -0.64 -1.25
CA ASP A 115 -12.17 0.25 -0.50
C ASP A 115 -11.98 -0.26 0.92
N GLY A 116 -13.09 -0.61 1.58
CA GLY A 116 -13.05 -1.18 2.92
C GLY A 116 -12.24 -2.48 2.97
N LYS A 117 -12.50 -3.41 2.04
CA LYS A 117 -11.76 -4.69 1.96
C LYS A 117 -10.24 -4.48 1.79
N ARG A 118 -9.84 -3.55 0.92
CA ARG A 118 -8.43 -3.21 0.71
C ARG A 118 -7.79 -2.64 1.97
N MET A 119 -8.49 -1.74 2.66
CA MET A 119 -7.96 -1.10 3.86
C MET A 119 -7.93 -2.02 5.07
N VAL A 120 -8.84 -2.97 5.15
CA VAL A 120 -8.77 -4.06 6.14
C VAL A 120 -7.52 -4.92 5.90
N GLU A 121 -7.25 -5.30 4.65
CA GLU A 121 -6.03 -6.07 4.33
C GLU A 121 -4.75 -5.26 4.63
N TYR A 122 -4.74 -3.96 4.30
CA TYR A 122 -3.65 -3.05 4.65
C TYR A 122 -3.42 -2.97 6.17
N TYR A 123 -4.49 -2.82 6.95
CA TYR A 123 -4.41 -2.76 8.41
C TYR A 123 -3.90 -4.08 9.02
N ARG A 124 -4.32 -5.23 8.49
CA ARG A 124 -3.77 -6.53 8.88
C ARG A 124 -2.25 -6.61 8.67
N GLY A 125 -1.77 -6.02 7.58
CA GLY A 125 -0.33 -5.88 7.35
C GLY A 125 0.36 -5.02 8.40
N ILE A 126 -0.22 -3.90 8.80
CA ILE A 126 0.27 -3.08 9.91
C ILE A 126 0.36 -3.93 11.18
N LEU A 127 -0.68 -4.66 11.55
CA LEU A 127 -0.68 -5.50 12.76
C LEU A 127 0.42 -6.57 12.74
N LEU A 128 0.67 -7.22 11.58
CA LEU A 128 1.78 -8.16 11.43
C LEU A 128 3.14 -7.49 11.65
N ALA A 129 3.31 -6.26 11.12
CA ALA A 129 4.52 -5.48 11.36
C ALA A 129 4.72 -5.14 12.84
N LEU A 130 3.65 -4.69 13.52
CA LEU A 130 3.71 -4.34 14.94
C LEU A 130 4.00 -5.56 15.82
N ASN A 131 3.45 -6.73 15.48
CA ASN A 131 3.77 -7.99 16.17
C ASN A 131 5.24 -8.36 16.01
N GLN A 132 5.81 -8.20 14.82
CA GLN A 132 7.24 -8.44 14.61
C GLN A 132 8.10 -7.42 15.37
N LEU A 133 7.78 -6.13 15.31
CA LEU A 133 8.48 -5.07 16.04
C LEU A 133 8.47 -5.32 17.55
N LYS A 134 7.35 -5.81 18.09
CA LYS A 134 7.23 -6.23 19.48
C LYS A 134 8.22 -7.34 19.83
N SER A 135 8.40 -8.34 18.97
CA SER A 135 9.37 -9.41 19.17
C SER A 135 10.81 -8.91 19.16
N GLU A 136 11.06 -7.76 18.51
CA GLU A 136 12.36 -7.08 18.46
C GLU A 136 12.54 -6.03 19.58
N GLY A 137 11.58 -5.96 20.52
CA GLY A 137 11.66 -5.05 21.68
C GLY A 137 11.12 -3.63 21.42
N ILE A 138 10.46 -3.38 20.30
CA ILE A 138 9.80 -2.10 20.01
C ILE A 138 8.34 -2.20 20.42
N THR A 139 7.99 -1.55 21.52
CA THR A 139 6.62 -1.51 22.03
C THR A 139 5.79 -0.48 21.28
N THR A 140 4.58 -0.87 20.87
CA THR A 140 3.62 0.01 20.20
C THR A 140 2.27 -0.06 20.91
N ASP A 141 1.52 1.04 20.85
CA ASP A 141 0.12 1.15 21.27
C ASP A 141 -0.69 1.56 20.03
N VAL A 142 -1.55 0.67 19.53
CA VAL A 142 -2.26 0.88 18.26
C VAL A 142 -3.74 1.15 18.47
N HIS A 143 -4.25 2.21 17.83
CA HIS A 143 -5.65 2.62 17.85
C HIS A 143 -6.15 2.70 16.40
N ALA A 144 -7.24 2.02 16.10
CA ALA A 144 -7.82 2.01 14.75
C ALA A 144 -9.28 2.49 14.77
N TRP A 145 -9.61 3.36 13.81
CA TRP A 145 -10.95 3.90 13.62
C TRP A 145 -11.43 3.64 12.21
N ASN A 146 -12.67 3.19 12.10
CA ASN A 146 -13.33 3.09 10.80
C ASN A 146 -13.79 4.48 10.35
N VAL A 147 -13.19 4.99 9.28
CA VAL A 147 -13.52 6.30 8.69
C VAL A 147 -13.96 6.06 7.23
N PRO A 148 -15.24 5.72 6.99
CA PRO A 148 -15.73 5.43 5.66
C PRO A 148 -15.83 6.69 4.79
N LYS A 149 -16.09 6.49 3.50
CA LYS A 149 -16.32 7.58 2.55
C LYS A 149 -17.50 8.47 3.00
N GLY A 150 -17.29 9.78 2.93
CA GLY A 150 -18.27 10.77 3.35
C GLY A 150 -18.44 10.97 4.86
N ALA A 151 -17.70 10.22 5.69
CA ALA A 151 -17.66 10.49 7.13
C ALA A 151 -16.90 11.78 7.41
N ASP A 152 -17.43 12.59 8.36
CA ASP A 152 -16.65 13.71 8.88
C ASP A 152 -15.59 13.21 9.86
N ILE A 153 -14.33 13.18 9.40
CA ILE A 153 -13.20 12.70 10.20
C ILE A 153 -13.03 13.50 11.51
N ARG A 154 -13.54 14.74 11.59
CA ARG A 154 -13.45 15.57 12.81
C ARG A 154 -14.08 14.88 14.00
N THR A 155 -15.13 14.07 13.80
CA THR A 155 -15.75 13.31 14.89
C THR A 155 -14.79 12.29 15.50
N THR A 156 -13.97 11.63 14.65
CA THR A 156 -12.91 10.71 15.10
C THR A 156 -11.79 11.44 15.85
N LEU A 157 -11.48 12.69 15.44
CA LEU A 157 -10.43 13.49 16.08
C LEU A 157 -10.79 13.97 17.48
N LEU A 158 -12.06 13.89 17.89
CA LEU A 158 -12.51 14.17 19.25
C LEU A 158 -12.26 13.02 20.23
N GLU A 159 -11.88 11.85 19.74
CA GLU A 159 -11.57 10.69 20.59
C GLU A 159 -10.39 10.97 21.52
N PRO A 160 -10.45 10.55 22.81
CA PRO A 160 -9.49 10.96 23.84
C PRO A 160 -8.02 10.59 23.53
N ASN A 161 -7.80 9.55 22.72
CA ASN A 161 -6.46 9.07 22.37
C ASN A 161 -5.93 9.65 21.05
N ALA A 162 -6.78 10.28 20.23
CA ALA A 162 -6.38 10.78 18.92
C ALA A 162 -5.25 11.83 19.01
N SER A 163 -5.33 12.76 19.96
CA SER A 163 -4.31 13.81 20.16
C SER A 163 -3.00 13.33 20.80
N LYS A 164 -2.95 12.06 21.25
CA LYS A 164 -1.78 11.50 21.93
C LYS A 164 -0.92 10.63 21.00
N LEU A 165 -1.32 10.45 19.74
CA LEU A 165 -0.63 9.60 18.78
C LEU A 165 0.72 10.18 18.38
N ASP A 166 1.63 9.32 17.95
CA ASP A 166 2.93 9.70 17.41
C ASP A 166 2.91 9.64 15.87
N VAL A 167 2.10 8.73 15.30
CA VAL A 167 1.89 8.59 13.86
C VAL A 167 0.46 8.16 13.55
N ILE A 168 -0.11 8.66 12.45
CA ILE A 168 -1.40 8.25 11.91
C ILE A 168 -1.21 7.76 10.48
N PHE A 169 -1.74 6.56 10.16
CA PHE A 169 -1.87 6.03 8.81
C PHE A 169 -3.28 6.29 8.28
N GLY A 170 -3.39 7.08 7.25
CA GLY A 170 -4.64 7.53 6.66
C GLY A 170 -4.57 9.00 6.23
N PRO A 171 -5.68 9.58 5.76
CA PRO A 171 -6.93 8.91 5.40
C PRO A 171 -6.84 8.26 4.01
N LEU A 172 -7.94 7.62 3.55
CA LEU A 172 -8.03 7.13 2.18
C LEU A 172 -8.57 8.21 1.23
N TYR A 173 -9.48 9.06 1.68
CA TYR A 173 -10.20 10.01 0.82
C TYR A 173 -9.67 11.43 0.94
N SER A 174 -9.54 12.12 -0.20
CA SER A 174 -8.91 13.44 -0.29
C SER A 174 -9.63 14.50 0.55
N GLU A 175 -10.97 14.43 0.65
CA GLU A 175 -11.77 15.36 1.46
C GLU A 175 -11.49 15.28 2.96
N GLN A 176 -10.92 14.18 3.42
CA GLN A 176 -10.56 13.96 4.83
C GLN A 176 -9.13 14.40 5.16
N VAL A 177 -8.30 14.69 4.14
CA VAL A 177 -6.87 14.97 4.35
C VAL A 177 -6.67 16.27 5.10
N LYS A 178 -7.27 17.37 4.64
CA LYS A 178 -7.02 18.69 5.25
C LYS A 178 -7.37 18.74 6.74
N PRO A 179 -8.58 18.31 7.22
CA PRO A 179 -8.88 18.33 8.66
C PRO A 179 -7.91 17.47 9.47
N LEU A 180 -7.51 16.29 8.94
CA LEU A 180 -6.56 15.43 9.62
C LEU A 180 -5.14 16.01 9.64
N ALA A 181 -4.70 16.62 8.54
CA ALA A 181 -3.40 17.28 8.43
C ALA A 181 -3.29 18.48 9.41
N ASP A 182 -4.34 19.31 9.50
CA ASP A 182 -4.39 20.43 10.44
C ASP A 182 -4.34 19.94 11.90
N PHE A 183 -5.05 18.86 12.21
CA PHE A 183 -4.99 18.20 13.52
C PHE A 183 -3.58 17.68 13.83
N CYS A 184 -2.96 16.96 12.89
CA CYS A 184 -1.61 16.43 13.05
C CYS A 184 -0.57 17.53 13.24
N ARG A 185 -0.73 18.68 12.57
CA ARG A 185 0.12 19.86 12.80
C ARG A 185 -0.05 20.39 14.23
N THR A 186 -1.28 20.48 14.72
CA THR A 186 -1.58 21.04 16.04
C THR A 186 -0.98 20.20 17.16
N TYR A 187 -1.02 18.87 17.03
CA TYR A 187 -0.55 17.94 18.07
C TYR A 187 0.83 17.34 17.78
N ASP A 188 1.51 17.83 16.73
CA ASP A 188 2.82 17.35 16.30
C ASP A 188 2.87 15.82 16.06
N ILE A 189 1.89 15.32 15.30
CA ILE A 189 1.72 13.92 14.94
C ILE A 189 2.20 13.73 13.51
N LYS A 190 2.97 12.69 13.21
CA LYS A 190 3.34 12.35 11.83
C LYS A 190 2.12 11.75 11.11
N LEU A 191 1.75 12.35 9.98
CA LEU A 191 0.63 11.90 9.16
C LEU A 191 1.15 11.19 7.91
N VAL A 192 0.94 9.89 7.82
CA VAL A 192 1.25 9.09 6.64
C VAL A 192 0.01 8.99 5.77
N ILE A 193 0.03 9.62 4.60
CA ILE A 193 -1.05 9.51 3.60
C ILE A 193 -0.68 8.38 2.64
N PRO A 194 -1.28 7.17 2.80
CA PRO A 194 -0.78 5.99 2.11
C PRO A 194 -1.19 5.91 0.64
N PHE A 195 -2.31 6.54 0.24
CA PHE A 195 -2.92 6.32 -1.08
C PHE A 195 -3.43 7.59 -1.78
N SER A 196 -3.65 8.68 -1.08
CA SER A 196 -4.15 9.93 -1.69
C SER A 196 -3.03 10.69 -2.39
N ILE A 197 -3.30 11.16 -3.62
CA ILE A 197 -2.36 11.94 -4.44
C ILE A 197 -2.87 13.33 -4.78
N THR A 198 -4.13 13.66 -4.45
CA THR A 198 -4.76 14.93 -4.82
C THR A 198 -4.68 15.99 -3.73
N ALA A 199 -4.15 15.63 -2.55
CA ALA A 199 -4.00 16.56 -1.44
C ALA A 199 -2.74 17.43 -1.61
N THR A 200 -2.86 18.73 -1.38
CA THR A 200 -1.75 19.69 -1.42
C THR A 200 -1.18 20.03 -0.03
N ASP A 201 -1.73 19.45 1.02
CA ASP A 201 -1.30 19.73 2.40
C ASP A 201 0.18 19.41 2.65
N VAL A 202 0.75 18.49 1.87
CA VAL A 202 2.20 18.19 1.90
C VAL A 202 3.07 19.41 1.56
N GLU A 203 2.57 20.35 0.77
CA GLU A 203 3.33 21.55 0.37
C GLU A 203 3.55 22.53 1.55
N THR A 204 2.67 22.48 2.55
CA THR A 204 2.65 23.46 3.63
C THR A 204 2.70 22.89 5.04
N ASN A 205 2.50 21.57 5.21
CA ASN A 205 2.45 20.93 6.51
C ASN A 205 3.64 19.98 6.73
N PRO A 206 4.59 20.33 7.64
CA PRO A 206 5.83 19.56 7.84
C PRO A 206 5.61 18.17 8.46
N ASN A 207 4.41 17.88 8.96
CA ASN A 207 4.10 16.58 9.56
C ASN A 207 3.51 15.58 8.55
N VAL A 208 3.23 16.01 7.31
CA VAL A 208 2.64 15.16 6.27
C VAL A 208 3.71 14.38 5.52
N PHE A 209 3.52 13.07 5.43
CA PHE A 209 4.29 12.13 4.62
C PHE A 209 3.38 11.54 3.55
N GLN A 210 3.52 11.98 2.31
CA GLN A 210 2.76 11.47 1.17
C GLN A 210 3.52 10.33 0.50
N VAL A 211 2.95 9.12 0.53
CA VAL A 211 3.62 7.93 -0.01
C VAL A 211 3.60 7.91 -1.53
N TYR A 212 2.50 8.32 -2.14
CA TYR A 212 2.33 8.29 -3.58
C TYR A 212 2.78 9.60 -4.23
N GLN A 213 3.44 9.45 -5.37
CA GLN A 213 3.86 10.55 -6.23
C GLN A 213 2.76 10.89 -7.23
N THR A 214 2.79 12.12 -7.76
CA THR A 214 1.88 12.52 -8.85
C THR A 214 2.25 11.79 -10.16
N ASP A 215 1.26 11.61 -11.03
CA ASP A 215 1.48 11.00 -12.36
C ASP A 215 2.51 11.77 -13.18
N ALA A 216 2.53 13.09 -13.06
CA ALA A 216 3.54 13.95 -13.72
C ALA A 216 4.96 13.65 -13.21
N SER A 217 5.13 13.47 -11.88
CA SER A 217 6.43 13.10 -11.30
C SER A 217 6.89 11.73 -11.81
N LEU A 218 5.99 10.74 -11.77
CA LEU A 218 6.29 9.38 -12.25
C LEU A 218 6.62 9.35 -13.73
N THR A 219 5.87 10.10 -14.55
CA THR A 219 6.12 10.25 -15.98
C THR A 219 7.52 10.82 -16.24
N ASN A 220 7.90 11.91 -15.55
CA ASN A 220 9.21 12.52 -15.70
C ASN A 220 10.34 11.56 -15.31
N LYS A 221 10.19 10.84 -14.22
CA LYS A 221 11.17 9.83 -13.77
C LYS A 221 11.28 8.66 -14.76
N ALA A 222 10.14 8.18 -15.27
CA ALA A 222 10.13 7.13 -16.29
C ALA A 222 10.85 7.57 -17.58
N ILE A 223 10.66 8.82 -18.02
CA ILE A 223 11.36 9.38 -19.17
C ILE A 223 12.87 9.50 -18.89
N ALA A 224 13.25 10.01 -17.73
CA ALA A 224 14.66 10.12 -17.35
C ALA A 224 15.34 8.75 -17.32
N ALA A 225 14.72 7.75 -16.71
CA ALA A 225 15.22 6.37 -16.66
C ALA A 225 15.29 5.72 -18.06
N PHE A 226 14.31 5.99 -18.93
CA PHE A 226 14.35 5.58 -20.33
C PHE A 226 15.56 6.16 -21.05
N LEU A 227 15.75 7.47 -20.97
CA LEU A 227 16.87 8.15 -21.64
C LEU A 227 18.21 7.67 -21.11
N GLU A 228 18.40 7.61 -19.79
CA GLU A 228 19.63 7.12 -19.18
C GLU A 228 20.02 5.73 -19.68
N ARG A 229 19.05 4.83 -19.77
CA ARG A 229 19.30 3.42 -20.06
C ARG A 229 19.42 3.13 -21.55
N PHE A 230 18.59 3.75 -22.39
CA PHE A 230 18.42 3.31 -23.78
C PHE A 230 18.99 4.26 -24.83
N GLN A 231 19.11 5.56 -24.53
CA GLN A 231 19.47 6.57 -25.56
C GLN A 231 20.76 6.27 -26.32
N LYS A 232 21.77 5.68 -25.67
CA LYS A 232 23.08 5.40 -26.29
C LYS A 232 23.18 4.00 -26.89
N THR A 233 22.35 3.09 -26.48
CA THR A 233 22.51 1.64 -26.73
C THR A 233 21.41 1.05 -27.62
N HIS A 234 20.20 1.61 -27.59
CA HIS A 234 19.04 1.07 -28.28
C HIS A 234 18.50 2.01 -29.34
N HIS A 235 17.83 1.44 -30.34
CA HIS A 235 16.99 2.18 -31.27
C HIS A 235 15.56 2.23 -30.77
N PRO A 236 15.00 3.42 -30.44
CA PRO A 236 13.62 3.53 -29.97
C PRO A 236 12.62 3.32 -31.10
N ILE A 237 11.57 2.53 -30.83
CA ILE A 237 10.46 2.29 -31.75
C ILE A 237 9.14 2.54 -31.01
N PHE A 238 8.33 3.43 -31.55
CA PHE A 238 6.99 3.68 -31.02
C PHE A 238 5.95 2.96 -31.85
N VAL A 239 5.11 2.17 -31.20
CA VAL A 239 4.03 1.42 -31.85
C VAL A 239 2.70 2.08 -31.54
N ASN A 240 2.04 2.61 -32.59
CA ASN A 240 0.71 3.18 -32.50
C ASN A 240 -0.34 2.05 -32.62
N CYS A 241 -1.06 1.81 -31.53
CA CYS A 241 -2.14 0.83 -31.46
C CYS A 241 -3.50 1.37 -31.86
N LYS A 242 -3.61 2.67 -32.22
CA LYS A 242 -4.87 3.37 -32.53
C LYS A 242 -5.91 3.25 -31.38
N ASP A 243 -5.43 3.25 -30.15
CA ASP A 243 -6.28 3.24 -28.97
C ASP A 243 -6.60 4.68 -28.53
N ALA A 244 -7.80 5.17 -28.89
CA ALA A 244 -8.25 6.50 -28.55
C ALA A 244 -8.57 6.67 -27.05
N THR A 245 -8.62 5.58 -26.28
CA THR A 245 -8.97 5.58 -24.87
C THR A 245 -7.76 5.28 -23.96
N SER A 246 -6.56 5.27 -24.55
CA SER A 246 -5.30 5.11 -23.82
C SER A 246 -4.99 6.31 -22.93
N GLN A 247 -4.50 6.04 -21.73
CA GLN A 247 -4.08 7.05 -20.77
C GLN A 247 -2.57 7.37 -20.83
N VAL A 248 -1.80 6.65 -21.67
CA VAL A 248 -0.34 6.81 -21.76
C VAL A 248 0.10 7.70 -22.94
N GLY A 249 -0.83 8.37 -23.60
CA GLY A 249 -0.54 9.26 -24.73
C GLY A 249 0.41 10.40 -24.39
N ASP A 250 0.24 10.99 -23.21
CA ASP A 250 1.10 12.08 -22.72
C ASP A 250 2.52 11.62 -22.47
N PHE A 251 2.72 10.43 -21.92
CA PHE A 251 4.03 9.83 -21.73
C PHE A 251 4.74 9.65 -23.07
N THR A 252 4.10 9.00 -24.05
CA THR A 252 4.70 8.70 -25.34
C THR A 252 5.01 9.96 -26.14
N THR A 253 4.15 10.98 -26.05
CA THR A 253 4.34 12.27 -26.71
C THR A 253 5.50 13.05 -26.05
N THR A 254 5.55 13.10 -24.74
CA THR A 254 6.61 13.78 -24.00
C THR A 254 7.97 13.09 -24.22
N LEU A 255 8.01 11.76 -24.20
CA LEU A 255 9.23 11.00 -24.47
C LEU A 255 9.76 11.30 -25.88
N ARG A 256 8.91 11.26 -26.91
CA ARG A 256 9.33 11.61 -28.29
C ARG A 256 9.88 13.02 -28.37
N ARG A 257 9.21 14.01 -27.73
CA ARG A 257 9.72 15.39 -27.69
C ARG A 257 11.10 15.47 -27.03
N GLN A 258 11.37 14.69 -25.99
CA GLN A 258 12.69 14.65 -25.36
C GLN A 258 13.75 14.02 -26.28
N LEU A 259 13.39 12.96 -27.03
CA LEU A 259 14.28 12.37 -28.03
C LEU A 259 14.60 13.36 -29.15
N ASP A 260 13.60 14.10 -29.65
CA ASP A 260 13.79 15.13 -30.69
C ASP A 260 14.72 16.25 -30.20
N LEU A 261 14.54 16.74 -28.98
CA LEU A 261 15.40 17.76 -28.36
C LEU A 261 16.86 17.29 -28.25
N GLN A 262 17.07 16.00 -27.99
CA GLN A 262 18.40 15.38 -27.91
C GLN A 262 18.92 14.87 -29.25
N LYS A 263 18.18 15.09 -30.36
CA LYS A 263 18.50 14.64 -31.73
C LYS A 263 18.67 13.11 -31.85
N ILE A 264 17.96 12.36 -31.02
CA ILE A 264 17.94 10.89 -31.03
C ILE A 264 16.90 10.42 -32.04
N LYS A 265 17.35 9.68 -33.05
CA LYS A 265 16.46 9.12 -34.08
C LYS A 265 15.64 7.96 -33.51
N TYR A 266 14.37 7.92 -33.87
CA TYR A 266 13.44 6.82 -33.54
C TYR A 266 12.54 6.51 -34.72
N ASN A 267 11.93 5.34 -34.72
CA ASN A 267 10.96 4.93 -35.76
C ASN A 267 9.53 4.88 -35.20
N LEU A 268 8.58 5.12 -36.09
CA LEU A 268 7.15 5.00 -35.80
C LEU A 268 6.57 3.89 -36.67
N THR A 269 5.79 2.99 -36.04
CA THR A 269 5.04 1.95 -36.71
C THR A 269 3.67 1.76 -36.10
N SER A 270 2.87 0.82 -36.56
CA SER A 270 1.53 0.55 -36.03
C SER A 270 1.30 -0.94 -35.84
N SER A 271 0.54 -1.30 -34.80
CA SER A 271 0.08 -2.69 -34.61
C SER A 271 -0.80 -3.17 -35.78
N LYS A 272 -1.38 -2.24 -36.54
CA LYS A 272 -2.25 -2.50 -37.69
C LYS A 272 -1.50 -2.56 -39.03
N SER A 273 -0.18 -2.32 -39.07
CA SER A 273 0.64 -2.46 -40.26
C SER A 273 0.77 -3.92 -40.69
N SER A 274 1.10 -4.19 -41.97
CA SER A 274 1.50 -5.53 -42.39
C SER A 274 2.77 -5.99 -41.65
N ASP A 275 3.03 -7.29 -41.57
CA ASP A 275 4.22 -7.81 -40.87
C ASP A 275 5.52 -7.34 -41.53
N ALA A 276 5.52 -7.22 -42.87
CA ALA A 276 6.65 -6.70 -43.62
C ALA A 276 6.91 -5.22 -43.32
N ASP A 277 5.83 -4.40 -43.27
CA ASP A 277 5.92 -2.98 -42.97
C ASP A 277 6.33 -2.77 -41.50
N PHE A 278 5.76 -3.52 -40.55
CA PHE A 278 6.15 -3.47 -39.15
C PHE A 278 7.65 -3.82 -39.00
N SER A 279 8.11 -4.87 -39.63
CA SER A 279 9.47 -5.40 -39.49
C SER A 279 10.57 -4.46 -40.01
N LYS A 280 10.32 -3.65 -41.03
CA LYS A 280 11.32 -2.76 -41.63
C LYS A 280 11.80 -1.64 -40.69
N HIS A 281 10.99 -1.33 -39.63
CA HIS A 281 11.32 -0.28 -38.66
C HIS A 281 12.33 -0.73 -37.60
N PHE A 282 12.68 -2.03 -37.54
CA PHE A 282 13.59 -2.58 -36.57
C PHE A 282 15.01 -2.69 -37.13
N GLU A 283 15.99 -2.22 -36.34
CA GLU A 283 17.40 -2.36 -36.67
C GLU A 283 17.93 -3.75 -36.31
N SER A 284 18.87 -4.25 -37.13
CA SER A 284 19.56 -5.52 -36.88
C SER A 284 20.93 -5.34 -36.24
N THR A 285 21.50 -4.11 -36.30
CA THR A 285 22.88 -3.84 -35.90
C THR A 285 22.98 -3.42 -34.43
N ARG A 286 21.88 -2.95 -33.85
CA ARG A 286 21.80 -2.62 -32.43
C ARG A 286 20.44 -3.06 -31.83
N PRO A 287 20.35 -3.25 -30.53
CA PRO A 287 19.08 -3.56 -29.87
C PRO A 287 18.01 -2.49 -30.12
N ASN A 288 16.76 -2.90 -30.12
CA ASN A 288 15.60 -2.03 -30.24
C ASN A 288 14.88 -1.93 -28.89
N VAL A 289 14.37 -0.75 -28.52
CA VAL A 289 13.47 -0.59 -27.40
C VAL A 289 12.10 -0.13 -27.88
N VAL A 290 11.09 -0.92 -27.62
CA VAL A 290 9.72 -0.72 -28.10
C VAL A 290 8.89 -0.06 -27.02
N VAL A 291 8.21 1.03 -27.36
CA VAL A 291 7.24 1.75 -26.55
C VAL A 291 5.89 1.70 -27.25
N ILE A 292 4.88 1.19 -26.59
CA ILE A 292 3.52 1.02 -27.09
C ILE A 292 2.68 2.18 -26.57
N ASN A 293 1.84 2.80 -27.41
CA ASN A 293 0.97 3.91 -26.96
C ASN A 293 -0.36 3.44 -26.36
N SER A 294 -0.37 2.28 -25.71
CA SER A 294 -1.52 1.77 -24.97
C SER A 294 -1.05 0.93 -23.79
N GLU A 295 -1.74 1.07 -22.68
CA GLU A 295 -1.51 0.29 -21.45
C GLU A 295 -2.34 -1.00 -21.41
N LYS A 296 -3.23 -1.23 -22.40
CA LYS A 296 -4.26 -2.26 -22.35
C LYS A 296 -3.83 -3.60 -22.95
N SER A 297 -4.32 -4.69 -22.35
CA SER A 297 -4.00 -6.06 -22.76
C SER A 297 -4.33 -6.40 -24.21
N PRO A 298 -5.49 -6.02 -24.80
CA PRO A 298 -5.75 -6.33 -26.22
C PRO A 298 -4.73 -5.75 -27.16
N GLN A 299 -4.30 -4.50 -26.95
CA GLN A 299 -3.30 -3.82 -27.75
C GLN A 299 -1.90 -4.41 -27.52
N LEU A 300 -1.57 -4.72 -26.29
CA LEU A 300 -0.32 -5.39 -25.92
C LEU A 300 -0.19 -6.75 -26.62
N ASN A 301 -1.25 -7.55 -26.62
CA ASN A 301 -1.27 -8.85 -27.28
C ASN A 301 -1.16 -8.75 -28.82
N GLU A 302 -1.77 -7.73 -29.44
CA GLU A 302 -1.56 -7.45 -30.87
C GLU A 302 -0.07 -7.18 -31.16
N VAL A 303 0.58 -6.39 -30.34
CA VAL A 303 2.01 -6.08 -30.50
C VAL A 303 2.87 -7.31 -30.24
N PHE A 304 2.55 -8.14 -29.24
CA PHE A 304 3.24 -9.42 -29.05
C PHE A 304 3.14 -10.33 -30.28
N ALA A 305 1.97 -10.42 -30.91
CA ALA A 305 1.80 -11.18 -32.14
C ALA A 305 2.74 -10.66 -33.25
N LYS A 306 2.82 -9.34 -33.45
CA LYS A 306 3.73 -8.72 -34.44
C LYS A 306 5.21 -8.98 -34.12
N LEU A 307 5.61 -8.80 -32.85
CA LEU A 307 6.97 -9.07 -32.42
C LEU A 307 7.35 -10.55 -32.55
N ASN A 308 6.40 -11.46 -32.30
CA ASN A 308 6.61 -12.90 -32.50
C ASN A 308 6.83 -13.26 -33.98
N GLN A 309 6.08 -12.64 -34.90
CA GLN A 309 6.30 -12.82 -36.33
C GLN A 309 7.65 -12.24 -36.78
N LEU A 310 8.00 -11.04 -36.31
CA LEU A 310 9.31 -10.44 -36.56
C LEU A 310 10.44 -11.35 -36.09
N LYS A 311 10.37 -11.91 -34.87
CA LYS A 311 11.40 -12.82 -34.33
C LYS A 311 11.50 -14.13 -35.12
N LYS A 312 10.40 -14.63 -35.71
CA LYS A 312 10.42 -15.79 -36.62
C LYS A 312 11.16 -15.45 -37.92
N ALA A 313 10.87 -14.31 -38.51
CA ALA A 313 11.47 -13.87 -39.79
C ALA A 313 12.92 -13.39 -39.60
N ARG A 314 13.25 -12.76 -38.46
CA ARG A 314 14.55 -12.17 -38.16
C ARG A 314 15.00 -12.53 -36.74
N PRO A 315 15.45 -13.75 -36.45
CA PRO A 315 15.77 -14.26 -35.10
C PRO A 315 16.82 -13.43 -34.37
N GLY A 316 17.79 -12.83 -35.11
CA GLY A 316 18.89 -12.02 -34.54
C GLY A 316 18.49 -10.63 -34.05
N VAL A 317 17.29 -10.14 -34.33
CA VAL A 317 16.87 -8.81 -33.87
C VAL A 317 16.66 -8.82 -32.34
N ALA A 318 17.45 -8.03 -31.63
CA ALA A 318 17.30 -7.84 -30.18
C ALA A 318 16.20 -6.82 -29.88
N ILE A 319 15.28 -7.16 -28.95
CA ILE A 319 14.12 -6.36 -28.61
C ILE A 319 14.00 -6.27 -27.09
N SER A 320 13.86 -5.05 -26.60
CA SER A 320 13.39 -4.76 -25.24
C SER A 320 12.05 -4.05 -25.31
N LEU A 321 11.18 -4.23 -24.31
CA LEU A 321 9.96 -3.45 -24.14
C LEU A 321 10.14 -2.45 -22.99
N PHE A 322 9.57 -1.26 -23.14
CA PHE A 322 9.39 -0.32 -22.06
C PHE A 322 7.88 -0.14 -21.84
N GLY A 323 7.41 -0.67 -20.73
CA GLY A 323 5.99 -0.81 -20.44
C GLY A 323 5.47 0.20 -19.42
N TYR A 324 4.36 -0.16 -18.78
CA TYR A 324 3.63 0.66 -17.82
C TYR A 324 3.28 -0.16 -16.59
N ASN A 325 3.13 0.48 -15.43
CA ASN A 325 2.76 -0.20 -14.18
C ASN A 325 1.41 -0.94 -14.27
N GLN A 326 0.50 -0.48 -15.14
CA GLN A 326 -0.76 -1.17 -15.42
C GLN A 326 -0.55 -2.61 -15.94
N TRP A 327 0.60 -2.91 -16.58
CA TRP A 327 0.89 -4.25 -17.09
C TRP A 327 1.11 -5.29 -16.00
N PHE A 328 1.34 -4.90 -14.77
CA PHE A 328 1.45 -5.87 -13.66
C PHE A 328 0.18 -6.69 -13.45
N VAL A 329 -1.00 -6.17 -13.80
CA VAL A 329 -2.26 -6.94 -13.71
C VAL A 329 -2.34 -8.07 -14.76
N TYR A 330 -1.51 -8.01 -15.81
CA TYR A 330 -1.43 -9.02 -16.87
C TYR A 330 -0.31 -10.05 -16.65
N GLN A 331 0.44 -9.90 -15.55
CA GLN A 331 1.63 -10.73 -15.29
C GLN A 331 1.30 -12.23 -15.22
N ASP A 332 0.10 -12.61 -14.76
CA ASP A 332 -0.30 -14.02 -14.71
C ASP A 332 -0.57 -14.62 -16.11
N TYR A 333 -0.77 -13.80 -17.14
CA TYR A 333 -1.08 -14.21 -18.51
C TYR A 333 0.07 -13.97 -19.49
N ASP A 334 0.81 -12.89 -19.33
CA ASP A 334 1.80 -12.39 -20.29
C ASP A 334 3.25 -12.50 -19.79
N LEU A 335 3.48 -13.19 -18.67
CA LEU A 335 4.80 -13.26 -18.02
C LEU A 335 5.89 -13.77 -18.97
N ASP A 336 5.60 -14.81 -19.76
CA ASP A 336 6.55 -15.39 -20.72
C ASP A 336 6.93 -14.37 -21.82
N GLN A 337 5.97 -13.52 -22.23
CA GLN A 337 6.24 -12.48 -23.22
C GLN A 337 7.08 -11.35 -22.60
N PHE A 338 6.84 -11.00 -21.32
CA PHE A 338 7.66 -10.01 -20.62
C PHE A 338 9.11 -10.48 -20.50
N PHE A 339 9.36 -11.72 -20.15
CA PHE A 339 10.70 -12.30 -20.14
C PHE A 339 11.31 -12.34 -21.54
N LYS A 340 10.56 -12.85 -22.52
CA LYS A 340 11.02 -13.00 -23.91
C LYS A 340 11.50 -11.68 -24.51
N TYR A 341 10.82 -10.58 -24.19
CA TYR A 341 11.12 -9.27 -24.75
C TYR A 341 11.86 -8.35 -23.76
N ASN A 342 12.58 -8.93 -22.80
CA ASN A 342 13.46 -8.15 -21.91
C ASN A 342 12.78 -6.87 -21.41
N THR A 343 11.64 -7.02 -20.73
CA THR A 343 10.70 -5.93 -20.46
C THR A 343 11.07 -5.12 -19.23
N TYR A 344 11.00 -3.80 -19.34
CA TYR A 344 11.22 -2.84 -18.26
C TYR A 344 9.91 -2.12 -17.95
N ILE A 345 9.47 -2.15 -16.69
CA ILE A 345 8.24 -1.50 -16.23
C ILE A 345 8.56 -0.45 -15.18
N PRO A 346 8.29 0.85 -15.45
CA PRO A 346 8.39 1.91 -14.45
C PRO A 346 7.44 1.66 -13.27
N SER A 347 7.95 1.75 -12.04
CA SER A 347 7.15 1.45 -10.87
C SER A 347 7.67 2.13 -9.59
N THR A 348 6.79 2.32 -8.62
CA THR A 348 7.12 2.68 -7.25
C THR A 348 7.22 1.47 -6.33
N TYR A 349 6.90 0.28 -6.81
CA TYR A 349 6.95 -0.97 -6.04
C TYR A 349 7.49 -2.13 -6.87
N TYR A 350 7.99 -3.16 -6.18
CA TYR A 350 8.45 -4.41 -6.76
C TYR A 350 8.00 -5.59 -5.90
N TYR A 351 6.89 -6.21 -6.29
CA TYR A 351 6.40 -7.41 -5.60
C TYR A 351 7.11 -8.65 -6.17
N ASN A 352 7.98 -9.26 -5.34
CA ASN A 352 8.67 -10.50 -5.68
C ASN A 352 8.10 -11.68 -4.88
N LYS A 353 7.15 -12.40 -5.49
CA LYS A 353 6.51 -13.59 -4.88
C LYS A 353 7.48 -14.77 -4.64
N ALA A 354 8.65 -14.77 -5.29
CA ALA A 354 9.65 -15.82 -5.11
C ALA A 354 10.58 -15.59 -3.92
N ALA A 355 10.66 -14.35 -3.42
CA ALA A 355 11.53 -14.00 -2.31
C ALA A 355 11.07 -14.69 -1.00
N ASP A 356 12.02 -15.26 -0.25
CA ASP A 356 11.71 -16.04 0.96
C ASP A 356 10.99 -15.20 2.02
N LYS A 357 11.42 -13.95 2.24
CA LYS A 357 10.75 -13.04 3.18
C LYS A 357 9.31 -12.71 2.78
N THR A 358 9.01 -12.64 1.48
CA THR A 358 7.65 -12.45 0.99
C THR A 358 6.80 -13.68 1.30
N LYS A 359 7.32 -14.88 1.01
CA LYS A 359 6.65 -16.16 1.32
C LYS A 359 6.40 -16.34 2.82
N GLU A 360 7.40 -15.98 3.66
CA GLU A 360 7.26 -16.01 5.12
C GLU A 360 6.13 -15.09 5.61
N LEU A 361 6.06 -13.86 5.07
CA LEU A 361 5.00 -12.93 5.46
C LEU A 361 3.62 -13.40 4.98
N GLU A 362 3.52 -13.95 3.76
CA GLU A 362 2.27 -14.51 3.24
C GLU A 362 1.81 -15.72 4.05
N ALA A 363 2.74 -16.58 4.49
CA ALA A 363 2.43 -17.70 5.36
C ALA A 363 1.92 -17.24 6.74
N LYS A 364 2.61 -16.28 7.37
CA LYS A 364 2.17 -15.67 8.64
C LYS A 364 0.80 -15.00 8.52
N TYR A 365 0.55 -14.30 7.42
CA TYR A 365 -0.76 -13.69 7.16
C TYR A 365 -1.84 -14.77 7.09
N THR A 366 -1.60 -15.83 6.33
CA THR A 366 -2.55 -16.95 6.18
C THR A 366 -2.80 -17.67 7.51
N GLU A 367 -1.75 -17.89 8.29
CA GLU A 367 -1.84 -18.49 9.62
C GLU A 367 -2.70 -17.64 10.57
N GLN A 368 -2.45 -16.34 10.62
CA GLN A 368 -3.13 -15.43 11.56
C GLN A 368 -4.58 -15.15 11.17
N TYR A 369 -4.86 -14.97 9.87
CA TYR A 369 -6.20 -14.55 9.40
C TYR A 369 -7.01 -15.66 8.74
N GLY A 370 -6.46 -16.87 8.59
CA GLY A 370 -7.16 -18.04 8.04
C GLY A 370 -7.48 -17.94 6.54
N GLU A 371 -6.91 -16.96 5.84
CA GLU A 371 -7.07 -16.74 4.39
C GLU A 371 -5.82 -16.13 3.79
N PRO A 372 -5.50 -16.42 2.52
CA PRO A 372 -4.36 -15.79 1.85
C PRO A 372 -4.62 -14.31 1.58
N MET A 373 -3.53 -13.54 1.37
CA MET A 373 -3.62 -12.17 0.86
C MET A 373 -4.37 -12.14 -0.47
N SER A 374 -5.18 -11.12 -0.70
CA SER A 374 -5.96 -10.97 -1.94
C SER A 374 -5.04 -10.87 -3.17
N LYS A 375 -5.32 -11.69 -4.18
CA LYS A 375 -4.64 -11.60 -5.48
C LYS A 375 -5.15 -10.45 -6.36
N GLN A 376 -6.29 -9.88 -6.02
CA GLN A 376 -6.93 -8.83 -6.82
C GLN A 376 -6.24 -7.48 -6.70
N PHE A 377 -5.44 -7.25 -5.64
CA PHE A 377 -4.80 -5.97 -5.39
C PHE A 377 -3.30 -6.06 -5.70
N ILE A 378 -2.84 -5.14 -6.56
CA ILE A 378 -1.44 -4.92 -6.87
C ILE A 378 -1.19 -3.40 -6.77
N PRO A 379 -0.30 -2.92 -5.90
CA PRO A 379 0.52 -3.67 -4.93
C PRO A 379 -0.31 -4.45 -3.89
N ARG A 380 0.29 -5.47 -3.25
CA ARG A 380 -0.35 -6.26 -2.19
C ARG A 380 -0.60 -5.37 -0.98
N MET A 381 -1.85 -5.21 -0.58
CA MET A 381 -2.23 -4.25 0.48
C MET A 381 -1.64 -4.62 1.83
N ALA A 382 -1.66 -5.88 2.22
CA ALA A 382 -1.05 -6.32 3.48
C ALA A 382 0.47 -6.07 3.51
N ILE A 383 1.19 -6.32 2.40
CA ILE A 383 2.62 -6.05 2.32
C ILE A 383 2.88 -4.54 2.38
N THR A 384 2.04 -3.72 1.72
CA THR A 384 2.13 -2.26 1.79
C THR A 384 1.98 -1.76 3.24
N GLY A 385 0.96 -2.24 3.96
CA GLY A 385 0.75 -1.88 5.37
C GLY A 385 1.91 -2.33 6.27
N TYR A 386 2.40 -3.55 6.03
CA TYR A 386 3.55 -4.09 6.74
C TYR A 386 4.81 -3.25 6.51
N ASP A 387 5.16 -2.95 5.26
CA ASP A 387 6.34 -2.16 4.91
C ASP A 387 6.27 -0.74 5.50
N GLN A 388 5.11 -0.09 5.41
CA GLN A 388 4.93 1.26 5.94
C GLN A 388 5.06 1.28 7.47
N ALA A 389 4.40 0.36 8.16
CA ALA A 389 4.50 0.28 9.62
C ALA A 389 5.94 -0.03 10.09
N GLN A 390 6.62 -0.97 9.44
CA GLN A 390 8.02 -1.27 9.73
C GLN A 390 8.92 -0.02 9.56
N PHE A 391 8.72 0.72 8.47
CA PHE A 391 9.53 1.90 8.16
C PHE A 391 9.27 3.04 9.15
N PHE A 392 8.02 3.44 9.32
CA PHE A 392 7.68 4.60 10.16
C PHE A 392 7.90 4.33 11.64
N VAL A 393 7.55 3.15 12.14
CA VAL A 393 7.73 2.84 13.56
C VAL A 393 9.22 2.72 13.93
N ARG A 394 10.04 2.13 13.06
CA ARG A 394 11.51 2.10 13.27
C ARG A 394 12.12 3.50 13.22
N GLY A 395 11.70 4.31 12.25
CA GLY A 395 12.14 5.69 12.13
C GLY A 395 11.80 6.52 13.37
N LEU A 396 10.55 6.45 13.84
CA LEU A 396 10.13 7.11 15.07
C LEU A 396 10.85 6.58 16.31
N LYS A 397 11.13 5.28 16.39
CA LYS A 397 11.91 4.70 17.48
C LYS A 397 13.33 5.25 17.54
N ALA A 398 13.96 5.47 16.37
CA ALA A 398 15.34 5.93 16.27
C ALA A 398 15.47 7.46 16.41
N HIS A 399 14.52 8.22 15.86
CA HIS A 399 14.64 9.68 15.68
C HIS A 399 13.52 10.49 16.34
N GLY A 400 12.47 9.84 16.86
CA GLY A 400 11.33 10.52 17.48
C GLY A 400 10.67 11.50 16.52
N LYS A 401 10.39 12.71 16.98
CA LYS A 401 9.77 13.78 16.18
C LYS A 401 10.68 14.35 15.08
N ASP A 402 11.98 14.15 15.18
CA ASP A 402 12.96 14.60 14.19
C ASP A 402 13.04 13.68 12.95
N PHE A 403 12.31 12.56 12.95
CA PHE A 403 12.23 11.65 11.83
C PHE A 403 11.73 12.36 10.55
N LYS A 404 12.52 12.27 9.47
CA LYS A 404 12.26 12.92 8.18
C LYS A 404 11.92 11.93 7.06
N GLY A 405 12.05 10.63 7.34
CA GLY A 405 11.67 9.57 6.41
C GLY A 405 12.66 9.30 5.29
N SER A 406 13.91 9.74 5.38
CA SER A 406 14.93 9.32 4.41
C SER A 406 15.29 7.85 4.58
N ALA A 407 15.67 7.18 3.49
CA ALA A 407 16.08 5.78 3.52
C ALA A 407 17.27 5.52 4.45
N ALA A 408 18.13 6.52 4.63
CA ALA A 408 19.32 6.44 5.49
C ALA A 408 18.98 6.41 7.00
N GLU A 409 17.82 6.97 7.40
CA GLU A 409 17.38 7.01 8.79
C GLU A 409 16.87 5.66 9.30
N VAL A 410 16.50 4.73 8.39
CA VAL A 410 15.81 3.49 8.76
C VAL A 410 16.55 2.26 8.26
N LYS A 411 17.12 1.47 9.17
CA LYS A 411 17.74 0.19 8.83
C LYS A 411 16.67 -0.89 8.57
N TYR A 412 15.92 -0.72 7.50
CA TYR A 412 14.88 -1.64 7.05
C TYR A 412 14.90 -1.78 5.53
N ARG A 413 14.82 -3.01 5.03
CA ARG A 413 14.67 -3.31 3.61
C ARG A 413 13.23 -3.74 3.35
N PRO A 414 12.40 -2.89 2.76
CA PRO A 414 11.01 -3.21 2.45
C PRO A 414 10.89 -4.42 1.50
N LEU A 415 9.77 -5.13 1.61
CA LEU A 415 9.48 -6.30 0.80
C LEU A 415 8.95 -5.92 -0.58
N GLN A 416 8.22 -4.80 -0.66
CA GLN A 416 7.53 -4.40 -1.88
C GLN A 416 7.80 -2.95 -2.27
N THR A 417 7.65 -2.00 -1.34
CA THR A 417 7.75 -0.56 -1.64
C THR A 417 8.90 0.05 -0.84
N ARG A 418 9.87 0.61 -1.53
CA ARG A 418 10.95 1.37 -0.89
C ARG A 418 10.45 2.75 -0.50
N TYR A 419 11.01 3.27 0.59
CA TYR A 419 10.69 4.59 1.11
C TYR A 419 11.98 5.41 1.20
N ASP A 420 11.96 6.56 0.55
CA ASP A 420 12.97 7.60 0.64
C ASP A 420 12.27 8.95 0.47
N PHE A 421 11.91 9.54 1.59
CA PHE A 421 11.12 10.76 1.60
C PHE A 421 11.99 12.00 1.45
N VAL A 422 11.63 12.85 0.51
CA VAL A 422 12.25 14.15 0.28
C VAL A 422 11.30 15.26 0.67
N ARG A 423 11.84 16.33 1.25
CA ARG A 423 11.05 17.47 1.71
C ARG A 423 10.54 18.32 0.56
N VAL A 424 9.28 18.74 0.63
CA VAL A 424 8.66 19.65 -0.34
C VAL A 424 8.68 21.07 0.21
N GLY A 425 9.57 21.89 -0.32
CA GLY A 425 9.71 23.29 0.11
C GLY A 425 9.89 23.43 1.63
N GLN A 426 8.97 24.16 2.28
CA GLN A 426 8.91 24.29 3.74
C GLN A 426 7.84 23.36 4.36
N GLY A 427 7.17 22.56 3.55
CA GLY A 427 6.12 21.64 3.95
C GLY A 427 6.61 20.27 4.44
N GLY A 428 5.85 19.25 4.12
CA GLY A 428 6.09 17.86 4.47
C GLY A 428 7.00 17.13 3.49
N TYR A 429 6.74 15.84 3.32
CA TYR A 429 7.64 14.93 2.62
C TYR A 429 6.88 14.07 1.62
N ILE A 430 7.45 13.88 0.44
CA ILE A 430 6.94 12.96 -0.59
C ILE A 430 7.94 11.83 -0.77
N ASN A 431 7.44 10.60 -0.86
CA ASN A 431 8.28 9.45 -1.20
C ASN A 431 8.82 9.60 -2.62
N ASP A 432 10.14 9.74 -2.76
CA ASP A 432 10.80 9.96 -4.04
C ASP A 432 11.30 8.67 -4.71
N ASN A 433 10.97 7.51 -4.13
CA ASN A 433 11.37 6.22 -4.67
C ASN A 433 10.81 5.97 -6.07
N PHE A 434 11.69 5.57 -6.97
CA PHE A 434 11.36 5.14 -8.33
C PHE A 434 12.28 4.00 -8.76
N GLN A 435 11.77 3.07 -9.56
CA GLN A 435 12.52 1.93 -10.06
C GLN A 435 11.97 1.44 -11.40
N LEU A 436 12.80 0.73 -12.14
CA LEU A 436 12.35 -0.10 -13.26
C LEU A 436 12.35 -1.56 -12.77
N VAL A 437 11.20 -2.21 -12.87
CA VAL A 437 11.09 -3.67 -12.71
C VAL A 437 11.48 -4.29 -14.05
N HIS A 438 12.54 -5.09 -14.05
CA HIS A 438 13.13 -5.67 -15.25
C HIS A 438 12.89 -7.18 -15.28
N PHE A 439 12.16 -7.62 -16.29
CA PHE A 439 11.92 -9.03 -16.64
C PHE A 439 13.00 -9.47 -17.63
N LYS A 440 13.97 -10.25 -17.17
CA LYS A 440 15.14 -10.65 -17.96
C LYS A 440 14.87 -11.91 -18.79
N THR A 441 15.56 -12.02 -19.90
CA THR A 441 15.43 -13.18 -20.81
C THR A 441 15.84 -14.51 -20.19
N ASP A 442 16.57 -14.51 -19.07
CA ASP A 442 16.90 -15.69 -18.26
C ASP A 442 15.76 -16.11 -17.31
N GLN A 443 14.57 -15.53 -17.45
CA GLN A 443 13.39 -15.74 -16.62
C GLN A 443 13.55 -15.30 -15.16
N THR A 444 14.49 -14.41 -14.87
CA THR A 444 14.63 -13.76 -13.57
C THR A 444 14.10 -12.33 -13.61
N MET A 445 13.78 -11.81 -12.43
CA MET A 445 13.33 -10.42 -12.25
C MET A 445 14.31 -9.71 -11.35
N GLU A 446 14.55 -8.43 -11.65
CA GLU A 446 15.30 -7.53 -10.76
C GLU A 446 14.65 -6.16 -10.70
N ASN A 447 14.99 -5.38 -9.68
CA ASN A 447 14.59 -3.98 -9.59
C ASN A 447 15.81 -3.08 -9.73
N LEU A 448 15.74 -2.16 -10.67
CA LEU A 448 16.74 -1.14 -10.94
C LEU A 448 16.25 0.17 -10.30
N VAL A 449 16.91 0.62 -9.25
CA VAL A 449 16.53 1.79 -8.46
C VAL A 449 17.17 3.04 -9.07
N TYR A 450 16.40 4.14 -9.17
CA TYR A 450 16.81 5.44 -9.71
C TYR A 450 16.68 6.54 -8.66
#